data_8321daa76fc34b53ed619c8fe2dfebe2
#
_entry.id   8321daa76fc34b53ed619c8fe2dfebe2
#
_cell.length_a   1.000
_cell.length_b   1.000
_cell.length_c   1.000
_cell.angle_alpha   90.00
_cell.angle_beta   90.00
_cell.angle_gamma   90.00
#
_symmetry.space_group_name_H-M   'P 1'
#
loop_
_entity.id
_entity.type
_entity.pdbx_description
1 polymer ?
#
loop_
_entity_poly.entity_id
_entity_poly.type
_entity_poly.pdbx_seq_one_letter_code
_entity_poly.pdbx_strand_id
1 'polypeptide(L)'
;MRFYNIFFSPTGGTEKVADIVAKGTKLDAEEIDLIKEPDKLMKVKFEKKDLCLVAVPSYGGRIPSVVTDMFRKVKADGTKAILVAVFGNRMIDDTLLELQDVLEASGFVCIAGMEAVAEHSLMHQFGTGRPDQQDEKELLEFAAKIMQNSEAQRTPAFPGNRPYREYGGVPAWYYGTYKEPIISVGESGEKL
;
A
#
# COMPACT_ATOMS: atom_id res chain seq x y z
N MET A 1 4.34 1.73 -21.45
CA MET A 1 3.92 1.76 -20.03
C MET A 1 4.15 0.38 -19.46
N ARG A 2 4.97 0.26 -18.44
CA ARG A 2 5.15 -0.98 -17.66
C ARG A 2 4.36 -0.81 -16.37
N PHE A 3 3.89 -1.92 -15.82
CA PHE A 3 3.21 -1.92 -14.53
C PHE A 3 3.98 -2.83 -13.58
N TYR A 4 4.32 -2.30 -12.40
CA TYR A 4 5.07 -3.01 -11.37
C TYR A 4 4.20 -3.25 -10.14
N ASN A 5 4.09 -4.52 -9.70
CA ASN A 5 3.50 -4.90 -8.43
C ASN A 5 4.63 -5.10 -7.41
N ILE A 6 4.88 -4.08 -6.59
CA ILE A 6 5.98 -4.04 -5.63
C ILE A 6 5.40 -4.27 -4.23
N PHE A 7 5.85 -5.30 -3.52
CA PHE A 7 5.33 -5.59 -2.20
C PHE A 7 6.38 -6.08 -1.22
N PHE A 8 6.12 -5.81 0.08
CA PHE A 8 6.85 -6.37 1.21
C PHE A 8 5.88 -7.24 2.01
N SER A 9 6.05 -8.56 1.96
CA SER A 9 5.08 -9.51 2.52
C SER A 9 5.72 -10.69 3.25
N PRO A 10 6.15 -10.54 4.53
CA PRO A 10 6.80 -11.61 5.26
C PRO A 10 5.94 -12.86 5.48
N THR A 11 4.62 -12.72 5.54
CA THR A 11 3.67 -13.80 5.86
C THR A 11 2.60 -14.03 4.79
N GLY A 12 2.73 -13.41 3.60
CA GLY A 12 1.83 -13.61 2.47
C GLY A 12 0.57 -12.72 2.46
N GLY A 13 0.18 -12.12 3.58
CA GLY A 13 -1.05 -11.31 3.65
C GLY A 13 -1.02 -10.07 2.76
N THR A 14 0.09 -9.33 2.76
CA THR A 14 0.27 -8.16 1.90
C THR A 14 0.36 -8.55 0.43
N GLU A 15 1.08 -9.62 0.10
CA GLU A 15 1.18 -10.19 -1.25
C GLU A 15 -0.22 -10.52 -1.81
N LYS A 16 -1.04 -11.26 -1.03
CA LYS A 16 -2.41 -11.60 -1.43
C LYS A 16 -3.26 -10.36 -1.78
N VAL A 17 -3.19 -9.31 -0.96
CA VAL A 17 -3.88 -8.04 -1.25
C VAL A 17 -3.31 -7.37 -2.50
N ALA A 18 -1.99 -7.28 -2.62
CA ALA A 18 -1.32 -6.66 -3.76
C ALA A 18 -1.72 -7.35 -5.08
N ASP A 19 -1.78 -8.68 -5.11
CA ASP A 19 -2.16 -9.45 -6.28
C ASP A 19 -3.62 -9.21 -6.70
N ILE A 20 -4.53 -9.12 -5.73
CA ILE A 20 -5.94 -8.79 -6.01
C ILE A 20 -6.04 -7.41 -6.64
N VAL A 21 -5.37 -6.40 -6.07
CA VAL A 21 -5.39 -5.04 -6.60
C VAL A 21 -4.72 -4.98 -7.97
N ALA A 22 -3.58 -5.63 -8.15
CA ALA A 22 -2.91 -5.71 -9.45
C ALA A 22 -3.80 -6.32 -10.52
N LYS A 23 -4.49 -7.44 -10.23
CA LYS A 23 -5.47 -8.07 -11.10
C LYS A 23 -6.61 -7.10 -11.49
N GLY A 24 -7.07 -6.28 -10.54
CA GLY A 24 -8.12 -5.29 -10.78
C GLY A 24 -7.72 -4.17 -11.76
N THR A 25 -6.43 -3.89 -11.92
CA THR A 25 -5.94 -2.92 -12.91
C THR A 25 -6.07 -3.42 -14.35
N LYS A 26 -6.17 -4.73 -14.56
CA LYS A 26 -6.15 -5.42 -15.87
C LYS A 26 -4.88 -5.18 -16.69
N LEU A 27 -3.79 -4.83 -16.03
CA LEU A 27 -2.46 -4.68 -16.63
C LEU A 27 -1.59 -5.89 -16.30
N ASP A 28 -0.70 -6.25 -17.21
CA ASP A 28 0.33 -7.26 -16.94
C ASP A 28 1.36 -6.67 -15.99
N ALA A 29 1.46 -7.25 -14.80
CA ALA A 29 2.34 -6.78 -13.75
C ALA A 29 3.69 -7.48 -13.77
N GLU A 30 4.76 -6.71 -13.68
CA GLU A 30 6.06 -7.24 -13.29
C GLU A 30 6.15 -7.19 -11.76
N GLU A 31 6.24 -8.37 -11.12
CA GLU A 31 6.31 -8.48 -9.67
C GLU A 31 7.72 -8.17 -9.15
N ILE A 32 7.76 -7.45 -8.02
CA ILE A 32 8.97 -7.18 -7.25
C ILE A 32 8.69 -7.49 -5.77
N ASP A 33 9.07 -8.70 -5.35
CA ASP A 33 9.04 -9.11 -3.95
C ASP A 33 10.27 -8.53 -3.24
N LEU A 34 10.05 -7.57 -2.34
CA LEU A 34 11.11 -6.87 -1.63
C LEU A 34 11.86 -7.76 -0.62
N ILE A 35 11.36 -8.97 -0.35
CA ILE A 35 12.00 -9.96 0.52
C ILE A 35 12.83 -10.95 -0.30
N LYS A 36 12.21 -11.53 -1.33
CA LYS A 36 12.86 -12.57 -2.14
C LYS A 36 13.88 -11.99 -3.13
N GLU A 37 13.56 -10.81 -3.70
CA GLU A 37 14.36 -10.19 -4.77
C GLU A 37 14.62 -8.70 -4.51
N PRO A 38 15.19 -8.30 -3.36
CA PRO A 38 15.36 -6.88 -3.01
C PRO A 38 16.19 -6.11 -4.04
N ASP A 39 17.18 -6.76 -4.65
CA ASP A 39 18.04 -6.15 -5.67
C ASP A 39 17.32 -5.84 -6.98
N LYS A 40 16.17 -6.48 -7.23
CA LYS A 40 15.35 -6.22 -8.42
C LYS A 40 14.84 -4.78 -8.42
N LEU A 41 14.40 -4.27 -7.27
CA LEU A 41 13.97 -2.89 -7.11
C LEU A 41 15.05 -1.89 -7.55
N MET A 42 16.30 -2.16 -7.21
CA MET A 42 17.44 -1.28 -7.54
C MET A 42 17.81 -1.29 -9.03
N LYS A 43 17.43 -2.34 -9.76
CA LYS A 43 17.75 -2.50 -11.18
C LYS A 43 16.70 -1.89 -12.11
N VAL A 44 15.51 -1.59 -11.57
CA VAL A 44 14.43 -0.98 -12.36
C VAL A 44 14.76 0.49 -12.65
N LYS A 45 14.68 0.85 -13.91
CA LYS A 45 14.64 2.24 -14.33
C LYS A 45 13.18 2.66 -14.43
N PHE A 46 12.68 3.33 -13.40
CA PHE A 46 11.33 3.84 -13.35
C PHE A 46 11.18 5.07 -14.26
N GLU A 47 10.19 5.07 -15.14
CA GLU A 47 9.93 6.14 -16.09
C GLU A 47 8.55 6.77 -15.85
N LYS A 48 8.39 8.03 -16.21
CA LYS A 48 7.13 8.79 -16.03
C LYS A 48 5.88 8.10 -16.60
N LYS A 49 6.06 7.32 -17.68
CA LYS A 49 4.96 6.55 -18.30
C LYS A 49 4.59 5.27 -17.57
N ASP A 50 5.40 4.84 -16.61
CA ASP A 50 5.19 3.59 -15.88
C ASP A 50 4.26 3.81 -14.68
N LEU A 51 3.66 2.72 -14.21
CA LEU A 51 2.77 2.68 -13.04
C LEU A 51 3.33 1.67 -12.04
N CYS A 52 3.31 2.02 -10.77
CA CYS A 52 3.66 1.12 -9.68
C CYS A 52 2.48 0.95 -8.74
N LEU A 53 2.23 -0.27 -8.30
CA LEU A 53 1.49 -0.60 -7.10
C LEU A 53 2.54 -0.87 -6.02
N VAL A 54 2.47 -0.19 -4.88
CA VAL A 54 3.38 -0.39 -3.76
C VAL A 54 2.60 -0.79 -2.53
N ALA A 55 2.70 -2.06 -2.13
CA ALA A 55 1.96 -2.63 -1.02
C ALA A 55 2.88 -2.97 0.16
N VAL A 56 2.53 -2.46 1.34
CA VAL A 56 3.31 -2.64 2.56
C VAL A 56 2.43 -3.01 3.75
N PRO A 57 2.92 -3.80 4.72
CA PRO A 57 2.21 -4.01 5.96
C PRO A 57 2.36 -2.79 6.88
N SER A 58 1.33 -2.55 7.69
CA SER A 58 1.37 -1.57 8.78
C SER A 58 1.90 -2.24 10.06
N TYR A 59 3.11 -1.89 10.47
CA TYR A 59 3.72 -2.37 11.70
C TYR A 59 3.66 -1.28 12.78
N GLY A 60 2.74 -1.46 13.73
CA GLY A 60 2.51 -0.45 14.77
C GLY A 60 2.07 0.91 14.22
N GLY A 61 1.43 0.95 13.05
CA GLY A 61 0.97 2.18 12.41
C GLY A 61 2.01 2.90 11.55
N ARG A 62 3.09 2.20 11.20
CA ARG A 62 4.21 2.70 10.37
C ARG A 62 4.57 1.69 9.30
N ILE A 63 5.27 2.12 8.26
CA ILE A 63 5.87 1.19 7.29
C ILE A 63 7.10 0.51 7.92
N PRO A 64 7.46 -0.73 7.53
CA PRO A 64 8.71 -1.35 7.98
C PRO A 64 9.91 -0.50 7.57
N SER A 65 10.83 -0.20 8.51
CA SER A 65 11.99 0.66 8.24
C SER A 65 12.86 0.16 7.10
N VAL A 66 12.96 -1.15 6.92
CA VAL A 66 13.69 -1.77 5.80
C VAL A 66 13.13 -1.33 4.43
N VAL A 67 11.81 -1.16 4.32
CA VAL A 67 11.15 -0.68 3.10
C VAL A 67 11.53 0.79 2.84
N THR A 68 11.51 1.62 3.89
CA THR A 68 11.99 3.00 3.81
C THR A 68 13.43 3.07 3.28
N ASP A 69 14.31 2.23 3.82
CA ASP A 69 15.73 2.21 3.43
C ASP A 69 15.94 1.71 2.00
N MET A 70 15.09 0.81 1.51
CA MET A 70 15.10 0.38 0.12
C MET A 70 14.69 1.52 -0.82
N PHE A 71 13.54 2.15 -0.58
CA PHE A 71 13.05 3.22 -1.46
C PHE A 71 13.93 4.47 -1.44
N ARG A 72 14.61 4.80 -0.35
CA ARG A 72 15.60 5.88 -0.31
C ARG A 72 16.74 5.73 -1.33
N LYS A 73 17.00 4.53 -1.81
CA LYS A 73 18.02 4.22 -2.81
C LYS A 73 17.48 4.26 -4.24
N VAL A 74 16.16 4.31 -4.40
CA VAL A 74 15.47 4.34 -5.69
C VAL A 74 15.39 5.78 -6.19
N LYS A 75 15.47 5.94 -7.51
CA LYS A 75 15.17 7.20 -8.19
C LYS A 75 14.12 6.95 -9.24
N ALA A 76 12.97 7.58 -9.08
CA ALA A 76 11.90 7.58 -10.05
C ALA A 76 11.79 8.93 -10.74
N ASP A 77 11.46 8.93 -12.03
CA ASP A 77 11.31 10.14 -12.83
C ASP A 77 9.82 10.46 -13.06
N GLY A 78 9.12 10.78 -11.96
CA GLY A 78 7.69 11.09 -12.01
C GLY A 78 6.80 9.88 -12.29
N THR A 79 7.29 8.67 -12.00
CA THR A 79 6.52 7.42 -12.13
C THR A 79 5.30 7.44 -11.20
N LYS A 80 4.13 7.14 -11.73
CA LYS A 80 2.90 7.10 -10.94
C LYS A 80 2.91 5.92 -9.96
N ALA A 81 2.41 6.13 -8.73
CA ALA A 81 2.32 5.10 -7.70
C ALA A 81 0.93 5.05 -7.07
N ILE A 82 0.43 3.82 -6.92
CA ILE A 82 -0.74 3.44 -6.13
C ILE A 82 -0.23 2.83 -4.82
N LEU A 83 -0.67 3.34 -3.69
CA LEU A 83 -0.22 2.95 -2.37
C LEU A 83 -1.22 1.98 -1.72
N VAL A 84 -0.71 0.93 -1.11
CA VAL A 84 -1.56 -0.03 -0.36
C VAL A 84 -0.94 -0.27 1.01
N ALA A 85 -1.68 0.10 2.07
CA ALA A 85 -1.34 -0.23 3.44
C ALA A 85 -2.18 -1.43 3.90
N VAL A 86 -1.53 -2.53 4.25
CA VAL A 86 -2.19 -3.75 4.71
C VAL A 86 -2.02 -3.90 6.22
N PHE A 87 -3.08 -4.20 6.92
CA PHE A 87 -3.06 -4.25 8.38
C PHE A 87 -3.94 -5.37 8.96
N GLY A 88 -3.58 -5.79 10.18
CA GLY A 88 -4.25 -6.87 10.91
C GLY A 88 -5.45 -6.38 11.74
N ASN A 89 -6.39 -5.68 11.11
CA ASN A 89 -7.69 -5.28 11.69
C ASN A 89 -7.63 -4.36 12.94
N ARG A 90 -6.58 -3.51 13.07
CA ARG A 90 -6.56 -2.44 14.07
C ARG A 90 -6.71 -1.08 13.39
N MET A 91 -5.63 -0.50 12.93
CA MET A 91 -5.53 0.78 12.22
C MET A 91 -4.22 0.84 11.45
N ILE A 92 -4.18 1.66 10.40
CA ILE A 92 -2.95 1.93 9.65
C ILE A 92 -2.15 3.11 10.24
N ASP A 93 -2.77 3.92 11.09
CA ASP A 93 -2.23 5.16 11.66
C ASP A 93 -1.51 6.01 10.58
N ASP A 94 -0.18 6.16 10.65
CA ASP A 94 0.61 6.99 9.74
C ASP A 94 1.16 6.25 8.51
N THR A 95 0.83 4.96 8.34
CA THR A 95 1.45 4.08 7.33
C THR A 95 1.32 4.61 5.90
N LEU A 96 0.12 5.05 5.48
CA LEU A 96 -0.07 5.58 4.12
C LEU A 96 0.65 6.91 3.91
N LEU A 97 0.58 7.81 4.90
CA LEU A 97 1.25 9.09 4.83
C LEU A 97 2.77 8.94 4.79
N GLU A 98 3.33 8.05 5.60
CA GLU A 98 4.76 7.75 5.59
C GLU A 98 5.18 7.13 4.26
N LEU A 99 4.38 6.20 3.71
CA LEU A 99 4.66 5.60 2.41
C LEU A 99 4.65 6.64 1.29
N GLN A 100 3.69 7.57 1.33
CA GLN A 100 3.65 8.71 0.40
C GLN A 100 4.96 9.52 0.47
N ASP A 101 5.34 9.97 1.67
CA ASP A 101 6.53 10.81 1.84
C ASP A 101 7.80 10.12 1.34
N VAL A 102 7.92 8.81 1.60
CA VAL A 102 9.08 8.01 1.16
C VAL A 102 9.10 7.87 -0.36
N LEU A 103 7.97 7.61 -0.99
CA LEU A 103 7.88 7.46 -2.44
C LEU A 103 8.09 8.80 -3.16
N GLU A 104 7.47 9.87 -2.68
CA GLU A 104 7.64 11.21 -3.25
C GLU A 104 9.09 11.71 -3.12
N ALA A 105 9.74 11.46 -1.99
CA ALA A 105 11.17 11.75 -1.83
C ALA A 105 12.06 10.96 -2.81
N SER A 106 11.59 9.83 -3.30
CA SER A 106 12.24 8.99 -4.30
C SER A 106 11.86 9.35 -5.74
N GLY A 107 11.01 10.38 -5.94
CA GLY A 107 10.62 10.89 -7.25
C GLY A 107 9.37 10.26 -7.87
N PHE A 108 8.59 9.47 -7.12
CA PHE A 108 7.28 8.99 -7.55
C PHE A 108 6.21 10.07 -7.42
N VAL A 109 5.11 9.89 -8.15
CA VAL A 109 3.87 10.69 -8.03
C VAL A 109 2.77 9.78 -7.49
N CYS A 110 2.41 9.97 -6.24
CA CYS A 110 1.36 9.17 -5.59
C CYS A 110 -0.03 9.60 -6.08
N ILE A 111 -0.72 8.74 -6.83
CA ILE A 111 -2.00 9.07 -7.48
C ILE A 111 -3.22 8.50 -6.78
N ALA A 112 -3.04 7.47 -5.97
CA ALA A 112 -4.11 6.84 -5.19
C ALA A 112 -3.51 6.08 -4.01
N GLY A 113 -4.34 5.82 -2.99
CA GLY A 113 -3.97 4.95 -1.89
C GLY A 113 -5.18 4.28 -1.28
N MET A 114 -4.95 3.12 -0.70
CA MET A 114 -5.97 2.34 -0.01
C MET A 114 -5.39 1.66 1.23
N GLU A 115 -6.27 1.36 2.16
CA GLU A 115 -6.00 0.44 3.25
C GLU A 115 -6.79 -0.86 3.06
N ALA A 116 -6.19 -1.98 3.43
CA ALA A 116 -6.82 -3.29 3.31
C ALA A 116 -6.56 -4.14 4.54
N VAL A 117 -7.58 -4.85 5.00
CA VAL A 117 -7.44 -5.80 6.10
C VAL A 117 -6.90 -7.11 5.56
N ALA A 118 -5.92 -7.67 6.27
CA ALA A 118 -5.51 -9.07 6.13
C ALA A 118 -5.45 -9.73 7.50
N GLU A 119 -5.44 -11.04 7.53
CA GLU A 119 -5.22 -11.78 8.77
C GLU A 119 -3.94 -11.33 9.46
N HIS A 120 -4.02 -11.05 10.75
CA HIS A 120 -2.87 -10.55 11.51
C HIS A 120 -1.77 -11.60 11.59
N SER A 121 -0.56 -11.25 11.19
CA SER A 121 0.57 -12.17 11.03
C SER A 121 1.01 -12.93 12.30
N LEU A 122 0.72 -12.37 13.48
CA LEU A 122 1.08 -12.97 14.77
C LEU A 122 -0.14 -13.37 15.59
N MET A 123 -1.23 -12.64 15.48
CA MET A 123 -2.46 -12.85 16.27
C MET A 123 -3.60 -13.22 15.32
N HIS A 124 -3.61 -14.44 14.83
CA HIS A 124 -4.51 -14.94 13.78
C HIS A 124 -6.01 -14.81 14.09
N GLN A 125 -6.38 -14.57 15.37
CA GLN A 125 -7.76 -14.28 15.75
C GLN A 125 -8.25 -12.90 15.26
N PHE A 126 -7.37 -12.02 14.78
CA PHE A 126 -7.73 -10.74 14.21
C PHE A 126 -7.68 -10.77 12.69
N GLY A 127 -8.77 -10.40 12.05
CA GLY A 127 -8.89 -10.45 10.61
C GLY A 127 -8.81 -11.87 10.03
N THR A 128 -9.20 -12.88 10.81
CA THR A 128 -9.14 -14.29 10.41
C THR A 128 -9.77 -14.52 9.04
N GLY A 129 -9.03 -15.16 8.13
CA GLY A 129 -9.48 -15.47 6.79
C GLY A 129 -9.51 -14.28 5.81
N ARG A 130 -9.15 -13.06 6.28
CA ARG A 130 -9.09 -11.88 5.40
C ARG A 130 -7.77 -11.83 4.56
N PRO A 131 -7.78 -11.26 3.34
CA PRO A 131 -8.96 -10.80 2.61
C PRO A 131 -9.87 -11.96 2.20
N ASP A 132 -11.17 -11.80 2.41
CA ASP A 132 -12.21 -12.74 2.01
C ASP A 132 -12.79 -12.39 0.62
N GLN A 133 -13.90 -13.05 0.22
CA GLN A 133 -14.53 -12.80 -1.08
C GLN A 133 -15.12 -11.39 -1.22
N GLN A 134 -15.61 -10.82 -0.12
CA GLN A 134 -16.13 -9.46 -0.13
C GLN A 134 -14.99 -8.46 -0.30
N ASP A 135 -13.88 -8.65 0.44
CA ASP A 135 -12.66 -7.86 0.27
C ASP A 135 -12.12 -7.95 -1.15
N GLU A 136 -12.06 -9.16 -1.72
CA GLU A 136 -11.59 -9.33 -3.09
C GLU A 136 -12.43 -8.52 -4.07
N LYS A 137 -13.74 -8.56 -3.95
CA LYS A 137 -14.64 -7.78 -4.79
C LYS A 137 -14.39 -6.28 -4.65
N GLU A 138 -14.32 -5.77 -3.42
CA GLU A 138 -14.10 -4.34 -3.15
C GLU A 138 -12.74 -3.86 -3.67
N LEU A 139 -11.68 -4.64 -3.47
CA LEU A 139 -10.34 -4.33 -3.95
C LEU A 139 -10.27 -4.29 -5.48
N LEU A 140 -10.95 -5.23 -6.17
CA LEU A 140 -11.03 -5.24 -7.63
C LEU A 140 -11.79 -4.03 -8.18
N GLU A 141 -12.95 -3.69 -7.57
CA GLU A 141 -13.73 -2.50 -7.95
C GLU A 141 -12.95 -1.21 -7.72
N PHE A 142 -12.21 -1.14 -6.63
CA PHE A 142 -11.39 0.01 -6.31
C PHE A 142 -10.23 0.19 -7.30
N ALA A 143 -9.51 -0.88 -7.61
CA ALA A 143 -8.46 -0.84 -8.63
C ALA A 143 -9.01 -0.37 -9.99
N ALA A 144 -10.20 -0.84 -10.38
CA ALA A 144 -10.85 -0.39 -11.60
C ALA A 144 -11.19 1.12 -11.58
N LYS A 145 -11.66 1.65 -10.45
CA LYS A 145 -11.91 3.09 -10.26
C LYS A 145 -10.62 3.91 -10.36
N ILE A 146 -9.53 3.44 -9.77
CA ILE A 146 -8.22 4.10 -9.90
C ILE A 146 -7.81 4.19 -11.36
N MET A 147 -7.95 3.09 -12.10
CA MET A 147 -7.55 3.07 -13.51
C MET A 147 -8.40 4.01 -14.38
N GLN A 148 -9.69 4.19 -14.08
CA GLN A 148 -10.55 5.17 -14.75
C GLN A 148 -10.10 6.61 -14.49
N ASN A 149 -9.52 6.88 -13.31
CA ASN A 149 -9.08 8.20 -12.86
C ASN A 149 -7.54 8.37 -12.91
N SER A 150 -6.83 7.47 -13.58
CA SER A 150 -5.36 7.43 -13.58
C SER A 150 -4.67 8.65 -14.21
N GLU A 151 -5.42 9.48 -14.94
CA GLU A 151 -4.96 10.77 -15.47
C GLU A 151 -5.00 11.89 -14.42
N ALA A 152 -5.55 11.64 -13.23
CA ALA A 152 -5.54 12.61 -12.13
C ALA A 152 -4.10 13.05 -11.83
N GLN A 153 -3.87 14.37 -11.83
CA GLN A 153 -2.55 14.95 -11.60
C GLN A 153 -2.35 15.40 -10.15
N ARG A 154 -3.33 15.16 -9.29
CA ARG A 154 -3.28 15.59 -7.89
C ARG A 154 -3.00 14.39 -7.00
N THR A 155 -1.98 14.54 -6.18
CA THR A 155 -1.75 13.62 -5.06
C THR A 155 -2.90 13.74 -4.06
N PRO A 156 -3.56 12.64 -3.71
CA PRO A 156 -4.59 12.64 -2.67
C PRO A 156 -3.99 12.96 -1.29
N ALA A 157 -4.81 13.48 -0.39
CA ALA A 157 -4.45 13.59 1.02
C ALA A 157 -4.63 12.22 1.69
N PHE A 158 -3.55 11.65 2.21
CA PHE A 158 -3.62 10.40 2.96
C PHE A 158 -3.77 10.64 4.46
N PRO A 159 -4.45 9.73 5.20
CA PRO A 159 -4.55 9.82 6.65
C PRO A 159 -3.18 9.64 7.30
N GLY A 160 -2.97 10.33 8.41
CA GLY A 160 -1.77 10.27 9.21
C GLY A 160 -1.38 11.62 9.81
N ASN A 161 -0.33 11.63 10.60
CA ASN A 161 0.18 12.83 11.27
C ASN A 161 1.68 13.00 11.04
N ARG A 162 2.14 14.24 11.02
CA ARG A 162 3.56 14.58 11.08
C ARG A 162 3.81 15.44 12.34
N PRO A 163 4.74 15.09 13.24
CA PRO A 163 5.63 13.91 13.16
C PRO A 163 4.85 12.59 13.28
N TYR A 164 5.37 11.55 12.64
CA TYR A 164 4.79 10.20 12.74
C TYR A 164 4.85 9.70 14.18
N ARG A 165 3.92 8.80 14.51
CA ARG A 165 3.96 8.12 15.80
C ARG A 165 5.28 7.37 16.00
N GLU A 166 5.74 7.32 17.23
CA GLU A 166 6.89 6.51 17.58
C GLU A 166 6.59 5.01 17.42
N TYR A 167 7.60 4.23 17.04
CA TYR A 167 7.49 2.78 17.08
C TYR A 167 7.32 2.35 18.54
N GLY A 168 6.12 1.98 18.92
CA GLY A 168 5.79 1.55 20.28
C GLY A 168 4.86 0.35 20.27
N GLY A 169 4.97 -0.50 21.27
CA GLY A 169 4.05 -1.61 21.49
C GLY A 169 2.62 -1.08 21.64
N VAL A 170 1.68 -1.67 20.91
CA VAL A 170 0.26 -1.34 21.04
C VAL A 170 -0.33 -2.29 22.10
N PRO A 171 -1.05 -1.77 23.10
CA PRO A 171 -1.72 -2.62 24.08
C PRO A 171 -2.65 -3.64 23.40
N ALA A 172 -2.67 -4.86 23.88
CA ALA A 172 -3.47 -5.94 23.27
C ALA A 172 -4.97 -5.63 23.16
N TRP A 173 -5.52 -4.81 24.08
CA TRP A 173 -6.93 -4.39 24.03
C TRP A 173 -7.26 -3.41 22.88
N TYR A 174 -6.23 -2.83 22.26
CA TYR A 174 -6.39 -1.92 21.14
C TYR A 174 -6.71 -2.64 19.83
N TYR A 175 -6.45 -3.94 19.76
CA TYR A 175 -6.79 -4.77 18.61
C TYR A 175 -8.28 -5.16 18.67
N GLY A 176 -8.97 -5.10 17.55
CA GLY A 176 -10.35 -5.58 17.44
C GLY A 176 -11.44 -4.50 17.55
N THR A 177 -11.09 -3.23 17.63
CA THR A 177 -12.07 -2.12 17.62
C THR A 177 -12.45 -1.65 16.23
N TYR A 178 -11.71 -2.07 15.21
CA TYR A 178 -11.93 -1.66 13.82
C TYR A 178 -12.82 -2.65 13.07
N LYS A 179 -13.83 -2.16 12.38
CA LYS A 179 -14.83 -3.01 11.74
C LYS A 179 -14.92 -2.88 10.22
N GLU A 180 -14.47 -1.79 9.64
CA GLU A 180 -14.63 -1.53 8.20
C GLU A 180 -13.38 -0.90 7.58
N PRO A 181 -12.98 -1.29 6.36
CA PRO A 181 -11.88 -0.65 5.65
C PRO A 181 -12.30 0.77 5.23
N ILE A 182 -11.41 1.73 5.46
CA ILE A 182 -11.56 3.09 4.94
C ILE A 182 -10.84 3.17 3.61
N ILE A 183 -11.55 3.50 2.56
CA ILE A 183 -11.00 3.67 1.22
C ILE A 183 -10.95 5.16 0.90
N SER A 184 -9.78 5.68 0.57
CA SER A 184 -9.60 7.07 0.14
C SER A 184 -9.16 7.11 -1.30
N VAL A 185 -9.97 7.70 -2.18
CA VAL A 185 -9.60 8.00 -3.57
C VAL A 185 -9.42 9.50 -3.69
N GLY A 186 -8.26 9.94 -4.19
CA GLY A 186 -8.03 11.37 -4.35
C GLY A 186 -8.80 11.95 -5.52
N GLU A 187 -9.66 12.87 -5.23
CA GLU A 187 -9.89 14.15 -5.89
C GLU A 187 -10.58 15.12 -4.94
N SER A 188 -11.29 14.65 -3.96
CA SER A 188 -12.13 15.50 -3.09
C SER A 188 -11.91 15.31 -1.60
N GLY A 189 -11.16 14.31 -1.16
CA GLY A 189 -11.09 14.00 0.28
C GLY A 189 -12.39 13.45 0.84
N GLU A 190 -13.33 13.06 0.02
CA GLU A 190 -14.56 12.41 0.45
C GLU A 190 -14.31 10.93 0.70
N LYS A 191 -14.74 10.48 1.87
CA LYS A 191 -14.82 9.06 2.20
C LYS A 191 -15.94 8.44 1.35
N LEU A 192 -15.63 7.34 0.70
CA LEU A 192 -16.65 6.48 0.09
C LEU A 192 -17.10 5.43 1.08
#